data_37da40c364d6068d6a5c2f9e090804bf
#
_entry.id   37da40c364d6068d6a5c2f9e090804bf
#
_cell.length_a   1.000
_cell.length_b   1.000
_cell.length_c   1.000
_cell.angle_alpha   90.00
_cell.angle_beta   90.00
_cell.angle_gamma   90.00
#
_symmetry.space_group_name_H-M   'P 1'
#
loop_
_entity.id
_entity.type
_entity.pdbx_description
1 polymer ?
#
loop_
_entity_poly.entity_id
_entity_poly.type
_entity_poly.pdbx_seq_one_letter_code
_entity_poly.pdbx_strand_id
1 'polypeptide(L)'
;MAACEVCGNDYRLSFEVHAAGAVHTFDSFECAIHRLAPVCEHCGVKVVGHGVEADGVFFCCASCARMHHQPGAEALADSVGNPPTLDT
;
A
#
# COMPACT_ATOMS: atom_id res chain seq x y z
N MET A 1 12.15 -9.17 -22.42
CA MET A 1 12.20 -7.89 -21.75
C MET A 1 10.88 -7.17 -21.96
N ALA A 2 10.45 -6.41 -21.00
CA ALA A 2 9.19 -5.71 -21.07
C ALA A 2 9.38 -4.30 -20.53
N ALA A 3 8.58 -3.38 -21.04
CA ALA A 3 8.66 -1.98 -20.62
C ALA A 3 7.83 -1.74 -19.37
N CYS A 4 8.38 -0.96 -18.46
CA CYS A 4 7.68 -0.56 -17.24
C CYS A 4 6.50 0.33 -17.59
N GLU A 5 5.33 0.04 -17.04
CA GLU A 5 4.14 0.80 -17.39
C GLU A 5 4.13 2.20 -16.76
N VAL A 6 5.03 2.49 -15.83
CA VAL A 6 5.12 3.80 -15.20
C VAL A 6 6.13 4.69 -15.92
N CYS A 7 7.37 4.22 -16.08
CA CYS A 7 8.44 5.04 -16.65
C CYS A 7 8.82 4.68 -18.08
N GLY A 8 8.32 3.55 -18.59
CA GLY A 8 8.60 3.12 -19.97
C GLY A 8 9.94 2.46 -20.18
N ASN A 9 10.72 2.27 -19.13
CA ASN A 9 12.04 1.67 -19.24
C ASN A 9 11.92 0.20 -19.62
N ASP A 10 12.64 -0.21 -20.67
CA ASP A 10 12.68 -1.60 -21.12
C ASP A 10 13.83 -2.29 -20.40
N TYR A 11 13.50 -3.09 -19.41
CA TYR A 11 14.50 -3.60 -18.47
C TYR A 11 14.43 -5.12 -18.41
N ARG A 12 15.58 -5.78 -18.53
CA ARG A 12 15.61 -7.24 -18.56
C ARG A 12 15.21 -7.88 -17.23
N LEU A 13 15.31 -7.14 -16.14
CA LEU A 13 14.88 -7.60 -14.82
C LEU A 13 13.51 -7.06 -14.44
N SER A 14 12.73 -6.62 -15.42
CA SER A 14 11.37 -6.22 -15.17
C SER A 14 10.56 -7.39 -14.60
N PHE A 15 9.54 -7.09 -13.85
CA PHE A 15 8.72 -8.10 -13.19
C PHE A 15 7.25 -7.73 -13.31
N GLU A 16 6.41 -8.71 -13.11
CA GLU A 16 4.97 -8.52 -13.21
C GLU A 16 4.33 -8.61 -11.84
N VAL A 17 3.34 -7.76 -11.61
CA VAL A 17 2.48 -7.84 -10.43
C VAL A 17 1.08 -8.14 -10.93
N HIS A 18 0.54 -9.26 -10.49
CA HIS A 18 -0.82 -9.67 -10.84
C HIS A 18 -1.73 -9.29 -9.67
N ALA A 19 -2.55 -8.29 -9.87
CA ALA A 19 -3.38 -7.75 -8.79
C ALA A 19 -4.72 -7.26 -9.33
N ALA A 20 -5.77 -7.50 -8.58
CA ALA A 20 -7.11 -7.00 -8.90
C ALA A 20 -7.57 -7.35 -10.31
N GLY A 21 -7.20 -8.54 -10.78
CA GLY A 21 -7.60 -9.02 -12.11
C GLY A 21 -6.80 -8.44 -13.25
N ALA A 22 -5.72 -7.73 -12.98
CA ALA A 22 -4.87 -7.13 -14.01
C ALA A 22 -3.42 -7.52 -13.83
N VAL A 23 -2.63 -7.40 -14.89
CA VAL A 23 -1.21 -7.67 -14.88
C VAL A 23 -0.48 -6.36 -15.13
N HIS A 24 0.44 -6.02 -14.25
CA HIS A 24 1.21 -4.78 -14.33
C HIS A 24 2.68 -5.11 -14.43
N THR A 25 3.41 -4.39 -15.27
CA THR A 25 4.83 -4.61 -15.48
C THR A 25 5.62 -3.42 -14.94
N PHE A 26 6.65 -3.67 -14.15
CA PHE A 26 7.45 -2.61 -13.56
C PHE A 26 8.93 -2.95 -13.65
N ASP A 27 9.78 -1.92 -13.68
CA ASP A 27 11.22 -2.09 -13.65
C ASP A 27 11.80 -1.97 -12.23
N SER A 28 11.01 -1.51 -11.28
CA SER A 28 11.47 -1.31 -9.90
C SER A 28 10.28 -1.33 -8.97
N PHE A 29 10.56 -1.58 -7.69
CA PHE A 29 9.52 -1.51 -6.68
C PHE A 29 9.01 -0.07 -6.48
N GLU A 30 9.87 0.90 -6.73
CA GLU A 30 9.43 2.30 -6.70
C GLU A 30 8.29 2.55 -7.68
N CYS A 31 8.44 2.07 -8.91
CA CYS A 31 7.39 2.20 -9.91
C CYS A 31 6.13 1.42 -9.53
N ALA A 32 6.30 0.22 -8.96
CA ALA A 32 5.17 -0.57 -8.52
C ALA A 32 4.39 0.15 -7.41
N ILE A 33 5.10 0.73 -6.46
CA ILE A 33 4.49 1.48 -5.37
C ILE A 33 3.76 2.71 -5.93
N HIS A 34 4.41 3.42 -6.85
CA HIS A 34 3.81 4.61 -7.45
C HIS A 34 2.46 4.30 -8.10
N ARG A 35 2.36 3.15 -8.76
CA ARG A 35 1.15 2.79 -9.49
C ARG A 35 0.11 2.10 -8.62
N LEU A 36 0.54 1.22 -7.71
CA LEU A 36 -0.37 0.30 -7.06
C LEU A 36 -0.61 0.56 -5.58
N ALA A 37 0.30 1.25 -4.89
CA ALA A 37 0.15 1.42 -3.45
C ALA A 37 -1.03 2.35 -3.15
N PRO A 38 -1.90 1.98 -2.20
CA PRO A 38 -2.98 2.87 -1.81
C PRO A 38 -2.44 4.10 -1.11
N VAL A 39 -3.28 5.13 -1.01
CA VAL A 39 -2.91 6.39 -0.39
C VAL A 39 -3.70 6.54 0.89
N CYS A 40 -3.02 6.94 1.97
CA CYS A 40 -3.70 7.22 3.22
C CYS A 40 -4.66 8.39 3.03
N GLU A 41 -5.92 8.17 3.37
CA GLU A 41 -6.94 9.18 3.15
C GLU A 41 -6.73 10.41 4.03
N HIS A 42 -6.05 10.25 5.16
CA HIS A 42 -5.85 11.36 6.10
C HIS A 42 -4.57 12.15 5.83
N CYS A 43 -3.42 11.49 5.75
CA CYS A 43 -2.15 12.18 5.63
C CYS A 43 -1.56 12.19 4.22
N GLY A 44 -2.12 11.41 3.29
CA GLY A 44 -1.71 11.44 1.90
C GLY A 44 -0.48 10.62 1.56
N VAL A 45 0.09 9.90 2.51
CA VAL A 45 1.28 9.10 2.25
C VAL A 45 0.89 7.80 1.55
N LYS A 46 1.78 7.27 0.71
CA LYS A 46 1.58 5.98 0.08
C LYS A 46 1.68 4.87 1.12
N VAL A 47 0.71 3.95 1.12
CA VAL A 47 0.69 2.84 2.05
C VAL A 47 1.48 1.70 1.41
N VAL A 48 2.73 1.54 1.84
CA VAL A 48 3.65 0.57 1.24
C VAL A 48 3.54 -0.79 1.92
N GLY A 49 3.36 -0.80 3.21
CA GLY A 49 3.26 -2.03 3.98
C GLY A 49 1.83 -2.34 4.37
N HIS A 50 1.68 -2.85 5.57
CA HIS A 50 0.38 -3.20 6.09
C HIS A 50 -0.29 -1.96 6.68
N GLY A 51 -1.10 -1.31 5.91
CA GLY A 51 -1.93 -0.23 6.42
C GLY A 51 -3.18 -0.78 7.08
N VAL A 52 -4.15 0.09 7.26
CA VAL A 52 -5.46 -0.31 7.77
C VAL A 52 -6.52 0.13 6.79
N GLU A 53 -7.62 -0.59 6.78
CA GLU A 53 -8.75 -0.26 5.92
C GLU A 53 -9.99 -0.22 6.80
N ALA A 54 -10.77 0.85 6.67
CA ALA A 54 -12.03 1.00 7.40
C ALA A 54 -13.08 1.44 6.41
N ASP A 55 -14.12 0.61 6.26
CA ASP A 55 -15.26 0.93 5.39
C ASP A 55 -14.81 1.25 3.97
N GLY A 56 -13.83 0.50 3.45
CA GLY A 56 -13.33 0.66 2.09
C GLY A 56 -12.33 1.78 1.91
N VAL A 57 -11.96 2.48 2.98
CA VAL A 57 -11.03 3.61 2.91
C VAL A 57 -9.71 3.20 3.56
N PHE A 58 -8.59 3.56 2.91
CA PHE A 58 -7.26 3.16 3.35
C PHE A 58 -6.57 4.23 4.15
N PHE A 59 -5.84 3.82 5.19
CA PHE A 59 -5.05 4.70 6.04
C PHE A 59 -3.71 4.03 6.33
N CYS A 60 -2.68 4.84 6.56
CA CYS A 60 -1.36 4.30 6.86
C CYS A 60 -1.30 3.64 8.24
N CYS A 61 -2.14 4.06 9.16
CA CYS A 61 -2.18 3.50 10.51
C CYS A 61 -3.54 3.78 11.14
N ALA A 62 -3.82 3.10 12.23
CA ALA A 62 -5.10 3.26 12.93
C ALA A 62 -5.26 4.67 13.48
N SER A 63 -4.15 5.30 13.86
CA SER A 63 -4.19 6.67 14.38
C SER A 63 -4.73 7.65 13.32
N CYS A 64 -4.28 7.53 12.07
CA CYS A 64 -4.79 8.37 10.99
C CYS A 64 -6.28 8.14 10.75
N ALA A 65 -6.72 6.89 10.81
CA ALA A 65 -8.13 6.58 10.62
C ALA A 65 -8.98 7.22 11.72
N ARG A 66 -8.50 7.18 12.96
CA ARG A 66 -9.21 7.78 14.08
C ARG A 66 -9.22 9.30 13.98
N MET A 67 -8.09 9.90 13.60
CA MET A 67 -8.03 11.35 13.43
C MET A 67 -8.90 11.83 12.28
N HIS A 68 -9.14 10.97 11.30
CA HIS A 68 -10.01 11.28 10.17
C HIS A 68 -11.49 11.06 10.53
N HIS A 69 -11.78 10.57 11.75
CA HIS A 69 -13.13 10.24 12.18
C HIS A 69 -13.82 9.22 11.28
N GLN A 70 -13.03 8.27 10.79
CA GLN A 70 -13.54 7.25 9.88
C GLN A 70 -14.44 6.27 10.62
N PRO A 71 -15.63 5.95 10.08
CA PRO A 71 -16.51 4.96 10.73
C PRO A 71 -15.79 3.62 10.90
N GLY A 72 -15.88 3.05 12.09
CA GLY A 72 -15.23 1.79 12.41
C GLY A 72 -13.79 1.91 12.84
N ALA A 73 -13.23 3.14 12.84
CA ALA A 73 -11.81 3.33 13.13
C ALA A 73 -11.41 2.93 14.55
N GLU A 74 -12.33 3.08 15.51
CA GLU A 74 -12.00 2.77 16.89
C GLU A 74 -11.79 1.28 17.13
N ALA A 75 -12.21 0.43 16.20
CA ALA A 75 -11.98 -1.02 16.29
C ALA A 75 -10.67 -1.44 15.64
N LEU A 76 -9.93 -0.51 15.03
CA LEU A 76 -8.72 -0.83 14.30
C LEU A 76 -7.51 -0.91 15.20
N ALA A 77 -6.56 -1.75 14.83
CA ALA A 77 -5.24 -1.81 15.42
C ALA A 77 -4.24 -1.96 14.30
N ASP A 78 -3.03 -1.41 14.49
CA ASP A 78 -1.99 -1.50 13.47
C ASP A 78 -1.50 -2.94 13.41
N SER A 79 -1.68 -3.59 12.26
CA SER A 79 -1.36 -5.00 12.13
C SER A 79 0.13 -5.28 12.21
N VAL A 80 0.95 -4.32 11.81
CA VAL A 80 2.40 -4.48 11.86
C VAL A 80 2.96 -4.06 13.22
N GLY A 81 2.32 -3.15 13.87
CA GLY A 81 2.79 -2.63 15.13
C GLY A 81 2.57 -3.58 16.29
N ASN A 82 1.89 -4.67 15.99
CA ASN A 82 1.65 -5.59 17.04
C ASN A 82 2.80 -6.44 17.22
N PRO A 83 3.49 -6.33 17.68
CA PRO A 83 4.48 -7.21 17.82
C PRO A 83 4.80 -7.75 18.91
N PRO A 84 4.32 -7.58 19.11
CA PRO A 84 4.89 -7.77 19.69
C PRO A 84 5.27 -8.60 20.26
N THR A 85 4.87 -8.51 20.29
CA THR A 85 5.15 -9.19 20.68
C THR A 85 6.02 -9.93 20.27
N LEU A 86 6.41 -9.92 19.65
CA LEU A 86 7.23 -10.53 19.43
C LEU A 86 8.26 -10.51 19.87
N ASP A 87 7.99 -10.14 20.11
CA ASP A 87 8.69 -10.10 20.58
C ASP A 87 9.18 -10.10 21.01
N THR A 88 9.10 -9.96 20.89
CA THR A 88 9.51 -9.89 21.32
C THR A 88 9.97 -10.05 21.83
#